data_8278a3d13bce80c4eb937ae65cb39ea1
#
_entry.id   8278a3d13bce80c4eb937ae65cb39ea1
#
_cell.length_a   1.000
_cell.length_b   1.000
_cell.length_c   1.000
_cell.angle_alpha   90.00
_cell.angle_beta   90.00
_cell.angle_gamma   90.00
#
_symmetry.space_group_name_H-M   'P 1'
#
loop_
_entity.id
_entity.type
_entity.pdbx_description
1 polymer ?
#
loop_
_entity_poly.entity_id
_entity_poly.type
_entity_poly.pdbx_seq_one_letter_code
_entity_poly.pdbx_strand_id
1 'polypeptide(L)'
;MRRITGHLREENGKWYAVVNHYDTEGKRKVRWHNLDLPVTKGNKKEAQHRLQRLLDQINTGDLYLMENMTPAERERHRLAESLVEDYLLEWIESHSKKVAATTADQYRRYLELRVIPFFKELHVKMKEVTGDEINAFYETLVADGLKGTSQQRYHGVLHKAFKDAMKRRIIPNNPVEQADRPRSVPYIGEYYTATEIKKLLEVARNEDIYLVIALTAHYGLRRSEVLGLKWSAIDFEGDMIHVRHKVLGTPEGPVGYDVMKTVSSHRALGLSPAIKALLLEEREKQRERAKVLGNAYCRKDADYVCLNALGELFTPDYVSNRFATILKQNGLKHIRFHDLRHSCASLLVAQGVQMKLIQQWLGHSNISTTANIYSHVDAASTFQCAMTIDEALGAGE
;
A
#
# COMPACT_ATOMS: atom_id res chain seq x y z
N MET A 1 -41.89 -19.25 23.39
CA MET A 1 -42.57 -17.98 23.07
C MET A 1 -43.85 -18.26 22.31
N ARG A 2 -44.96 -17.54 22.61
CA ARG A 2 -46.18 -17.63 21.79
C ARG A 2 -45.93 -16.96 20.43
N ARG A 3 -46.28 -17.65 19.34
CA ARG A 3 -46.16 -17.16 17.97
C ARG A 3 -46.98 -15.89 17.79
N ILE A 4 -46.35 -14.84 17.31
CA ILE A 4 -46.97 -13.54 17.03
C ILE A 4 -47.83 -13.70 15.77
N THR A 5 -49.08 -13.21 15.82
CA THR A 5 -50.04 -13.28 14.74
C THR A 5 -50.52 -11.90 14.36
N GLY A 6 -50.99 -11.74 13.14
CA GLY A 6 -51.51 -10.45 12.64
C GLY A 6 -52.55 -10.68 11.54
N HIS A 7 -53.23 -9.60 11.18
CA HIS A 7 -54.20 -9.58 10.09
C HIS A 7 -54.11 -8.25 9.33
N LEU A 8 -54.61 -8.28 8.11
CA LEU A 8 -54.72 -7.05 7.30
C LEU A 8 -55.92 -6.21 7.72
N ARG A 9 -55.74 -4.90 7.72
CA ARG A 9 -56.83 -3.95 7.88
C ARG A 9 -56.68 -2.83 6.84
N GLU A 10 -57.83 -2.38 6.35
CA GLU A 10 -57.95 -1.27 5.45
C GLU A 10 -58.26 0.00 6.25
N GLU A 11 -57.49 1.07 6.06
CA GLU A 11 -57.75 2.36 6.67
C GLU A 11 -57.22 3.48 5.77
N ASN A 12 -58.03 4.53 5.57
CA ASN A 12 -57.70 5.68 4.72
C ASN A 12 -57.19 5.31 3.32
N GLY A 13 -57.81 4.27 2.70
CA GLY A 13 -57.44 3.81 1.37
C GLY A 13 -56.06 3.10 1.26
N LYS A 14 -55.48 2.70 2.39
CA LYS A 14 -54.20 1.96 2.46
C LYS A 14 -54.35 0.68 3.27
N TRP A 15 -53.48 -0.33 2.93
CA TRP A 15 -53.35 -1.55 3.67
C TRP A 15 -52.44 -1.38 4.87
N TYR A 16 -52.91 -1.89 6.04
CA TYR A 16 -52.13 -1.97 7.29
C TYR A 16 -52.07 -3.42 7.77
N ALA A 17 -50.90 -3.79 8.28
CA ALA A 17 -50.73 -5.00 9.06
C ALA A 17 -50.97 -4.70 10.53
N VAL A 18 -51.99 -5.35 11.11
CA VAL A 18 -52.35 -5.24 12.53
C VAL A 18 -51.76 -6.42 13.22
N VAL A 19 -50.67 -6.22 14.02
CA VAL A 19 -49.88 -7.26 14.66
C VAL A 19 -50.20 -7.28 16.16
N ASN A 20 -50.48 -8.47 16.70
CA ASN A 20 -50.71 -8.70 18.12
C ASN A 20 -49.42 -9.13 18.79
N HIS A 21 -48.94 -8.38 19.74
CA HIS A 21 -47.79 -8.76 20.59
C HIS A 21 -48.17 -8.68 22.07
N TYR A 22 -47.33 -9.29 22.90
CA TYR A 22 -47.54 -9.35 24.37
C TYR A 22 -46.37 -8.64 25.03
N ASP A 23 -46.66 -7.78 26.02
CA ASP A 23 -45.61 -7.14 26.80
C ASP A 23 -44.96 -8.12 27.82
N THR A 24 -43.99 -7.64 28.59
CA THR A 24 -43.27 -8.42 29.62
C THR A 24 -44.20 -8.96 30.73
N GLU A 25 -45.38 -8.36 30.88
CA GLU A 25 -46.41 -8.76 31.84
C GLU A 25 -47.45 -9.71 31.22
N GLY A 26 -47.30 -10.10 29.96
CA GLY A 26 -48.22 -10.97 29.24
C GLY A 26 -49.52 -10.28 28.76
N LYS A 27 -49.60 -8.95 28.80
CA LYS A 27 -50.75 -8.19 28.35
C LYS A 27 -50.70 -7.97 26.85
N ARG A 28 -51.81 -8.25 26.14
CA ARG A 28 -51.90 -8.08 24.69
C ARG A 28 -51.86 -6.61 24.31
N LYS A 29 -50.95 -6.26 23.39
CA LYS A 29 -50.85 -4.97 22.72
C LYS A 29 -51.00 -5.16 21.21
N VAL A 30 -51.53 -4.16 20.53
CA VAL A 30 -51.76 -4.17 19.09
C VAL A 30 -50.95 -3.04 18.45
N ARG A 31 -50.19 -3.43 17.43
CA ARG A 31 -49.40 -2.45 16.66
C ARG A 31 -49.83 -2.47 15.20
N TRP A 32 -49.90 -1.28 14.61
CA TRP A 32 -50.29 -1.08 13.22
C TRP A 32 -49.04 -0.70 12.41
N HIS A 33 -48.78 -1.47 11.35
CA HIS A 33 -47.72 -1.19 10.40
C HIS A 33 -48.33 -0.81 9.06
N ASN A 34 -48.01 0.36 8.53
CA ASN A 34 -48.38 0.78 7.18
C ASN A 34 -47.64 -0.09 6.18
N LEU A 35 -48.32 -0.74 5.27
CA LEU A 35 -47.68 -1.60 4.24
C LEU A 35 -47.32 -0.80 2.98
N ASP A 36 -47.59 0.52 2.95
CA ASP A 36 -47.38 1.41 1.80
C ASP A 36 -47.97 0.86 0.49
N LEU A 37 -49.15 0.30 0.61
CA LEU A 37 -49.96 -0.21 -0.50
C LEU A 37 -51.33 0.43 -0.50
N PRO A 38 -51.77 1.02 -1.63
CA PRO A 38 -53.14 1.48 -1.77
C PRO A 38 -54.11 0.30 -1.84
N VAL A 39 -55.32 0.47 -1.35
CA VAL A 39 -56.37 -0.53 -1.45
C VAL A 39 -56.94 -0.53 -2.87
N THR A 40 -56.54 -1.56 -3.65
CA THR A 40 -57.09 -1.82 -5.00
C THR A 40 -57.41 -3.28 -5.17
N LYS A 41 -58.29 -3.65 -6.14
CA LYS A 41 -58.73 -5.03 -6.39
C LYS A 41 -57.58 -6.02 -6.62
N GLY A 42 -56.38 -5.56 -7.03
CA GLY A 42 -55.20 -6.44 -7.29
C GLY A 42 -54.19 -6.55 -6.13
N ASN A 43 -54.19 -5.60 -5.15
CA ASN A 43 -53.14 -5.48 -4.17
C ASN A 43 -53.32 -6.29 -2.88
N LYS A 44 -54.46 -6.98 -2.71
CA LYS A 44 -54.71 -7.76 -1.52
C LYS A 44 -53.72 -8.94 -1.34
N LYS A 45 -53.36 -9.61 -2.44
CA LYS A 45 -52.35 -10.69 -2.40
C LYS A 45 -50.96 -10.15 -2.01
N GLU A 46 -50.58 -9.03 -2.55
CA GLU A 46 -49.30 -8.37 -2.21
C GLU A 46 -49.30 -7.90 -0.74
N ALA A 47 -50.40 -7.35 -0.26
CA ALA A 47 -50.57 -6.97 1.15
C ALA A 47 -50.45 -8.21 2.07
N GLN A 48 -51.02 -9.34 1.67
CA GLN A 48 -50.86 -10.60 2.41
C GLN A 48 -49.42 -11.11 2.43
N HIS A 49 -48.71 -11.03 1.32
CA HIS A 49 -47.26 -11.36 1.25
C HIS A 49 -46.41 -10.44 2.14
N ARG A 50 -46.70 -9.13 2.16
CA ARG A 50 -46.01 -8.21 3.05
C ARG A 50 -46.31 -8.44 4.51
N LEU A 51 -47.59 -8.76 4.86
CA LEU A 51 -47.96 -9.14 6.21
C LEU A 51 -47.21 -10.41 6.64
N GLN A 52 -47.14 -11.45 5.79
CA GLN A 52 -46.45 -12.69 6.14
C GLN A 52 -44.97 -12.46 6.37
N ARG A 53 -44.27 -11.70 5.49
CA ARG A 53 -42.86 -11.31 5.69
C ARG A 53 -42.66 -10.56 7.00
N LEU A 54 -43.55 -9.60 7.31
CA LEU A 54 -43.52 -8.85 8.56
C LEU A 54 -43.65 -9.74 9.77
N LEU A 55 -44.62 -10.70 9.75
CA LEU A 55 -44.82 -11.66 10.84
C LEU A 55 -43.61 -12.61 10.98
N ASP A 56 -43.03 -13.05 9.90
CA ASP A 56 -41.82 -13.87 9.92
C ASP A 56 -40.64 -13.10 10.53
N GLN A 57 -40.41 -11.87 10.13
CA GLN A 57 -39.39 -10.97 10.70
C GLN A 57 -39.61 -10.69 12.20
N ILE A 58 -40.86 -10.54 12.63
CA ILE A 58 -41.19 -10.33 14.05
C ILE A 58 -40.99 -11.64 14.84
N ASN A 59 -41.38 -12.77 14.28
CA ASN A 59 -41.24 -14.08 14.95
C ASN A 59 -39.79 -14.55 15.00
N THR A 60 -38.93 -14.14 14.09
CA THR A 60 -37.47 -14.34 14.15
C THR A 60 -36.78 -13.38 15.12
N GLY A 61 -37.48 -12.35 15.59
CA GLY A 61 -36.96 -11.34 16.51
C GLY A 61 -36.28 -10.15 15.84
N ASP A 62 -36.09 -10.18 14.54
CA ASP A 62 -35.31 -9.17 13.79
C ASP A 62 -35.97 -7.78 13.85
N LEU A 63 -37.31 -7.71 13.70
CA LEU A 63 -38.01 -6.43 13.67
C LEU A 63 -38.09 -5.75 15.05
N TYR A 64 -38.26 -6.54 16.11
CA TYR A 64 -38.30 -6.02 17.50
C TYR A 64 -36.95 -5.48 17.92
N LEU A 65 -35.87 -6.13 17.50
CA LEU A 65 -34.50 -5.66 17.71
C LEU A 65 -34.27 -4.32 17.00
N MET A 66 -34.65 -4.20 15.72
CA MET A 66 -34.42 -2.97 14.93
C MET A 66 -35.17 -1.73 15.46
N GLU A 67 -36.39 -1.89 16.00
CA GLU A 67 -37.17 -0.75 16.53
C GLU A 67 -36.56 -0.13 17.80
N ASN A 68 -35.86 -0.94 18.60
CA ASN A 68 -35.24 -0.52 19.86
C ASN A 68 -33.76 -0.15 19.72
N MET A 69 -33.16 -0.34 18.55
CA MET A 69 -31.77 0.02 18.27
C MET A 69 -31.58 1.51 18.05
N THR A 70 -30.51 2.05 18.56
CA THR A 70 -30.02 3.38 18.18
C THR A 70 -29.62 3.38 16.69
N PRO A 71 -29.55 4.58 16.04
CA PRO A 71 -29.09 4.66 14.65
C PRO A 71 -27.73 3.99 14.42
N ALA A 72 -26.81 4.08 15.38
CA ALA A 72 -25.50 3.43 15.32
C ALA A 72 -25.57 1.88 15.43
N GLU A 73 -26.51 1.36 16.19
CA GLU A 73 -26.74 -0.08 16.30
C GLU A 73 -27.40 -0.65 15.05
N ARG A 74 -28.36 0.09 14.47
CA ARG A 74 -28.97 -0.29 13.18
C ARG A 74 -27.94 -0.37 12.08
N GLU A 75 -27.03 0.60 12.01
CA GLU A 75 -25.98 0.61 11.01
C GLU A 75 -24.98 -0.55 11.20
N ARG A 76 -24.61 -0.86 12.45
CA ARG A 76 -23.78 -2.04 12.76
C ARG A 76 -24.46 -3.34 12.35
N HIS A 77 -25.75 -3.48 12.65
CA HIS A 77 -26.54 -4.66 12.26
C HIS A 77 -26.64 -4.78 10.74
N ARG A 78 -26.94 -3.68 10.02
CA ARG A 78 -26.93 -3.62 8.55
C ARG A 78 -25.64 -4.15 7.97
N LEU A 79 -24.50 -3.64 8.49
CA LEU A 79 -23.19 -4.03 8.02
C LEU A 79 -22.82 -5.46 8.40
N ALA A 80 -23.28 -5.98 9.56
CA ALA A 80 -23.07 -7.37 9.94
C ALA A 80 -23.86 -8.36 9.05
N GLU A 81 -25.04 -7.94 8.58
CA GLU A 81 -25.90 -8.71 7.66
C GLU A 81 -25.55 -8.52 6.18
N SER A 82 -24.70 -7.53 5.84
CA SER A 82 -24.24 -7.34 4.46
C SER A 82 -23.27 -8.44 4.02
N LEU A 83 -23.18 -8.66 2.72
CA LEU A 83 -22.17 -9.55 2.14
C LEU A 83 -20.77 -8.94 2.34
N VAL A 84 -19.75 -9.80 2.40
CA VAL A 84 -18.36 -9.37 2.62
C VAL A 84 -17.89 -8.41 1.51
N GLU A 85 -18.23 -8.70 0.26
CA GLU A 85 -17.87 -7.85 -0.88
C GLU A 85 -18.48 -6.46 -0.79
N ASP A 86 -19.73 -6.33 -0.36
CA ASP A 86 -20.41 -5.04 -0.19
C ASP A 86 -19.76 -4.21 0.92
N TYR A 87 -19.45 -4.86 2.05
CA TYR A 87 -18.71 -4.23 3.13
C TYR A 87 -17.33 -3.73 2.68
N LEU A 88 -16.59 -4.55 1.93
CA LEU A 88 -15.24 -4.19 1.46
C LEU A 88 -15.27 -3.00 0.49
N LEU A 89 -16.26 -2.92 -0.38
CA LEU A 89 -16.49 -1.76 -1.27
C LEU A 89 -16.78 -0.49 -0.46
N GLU A 90 -17.69 -0.56 0.51
CA GLU A 90 -17.99 0.57 1.37
C GLU A 90 -16.79 0.98 2.24
N TRP A 91 -16.05 -0.02 2.76
CA TRP A 91 -14.86 0.21 3.56
C TRP A 91 -13.77 0.94 2.78
N ILE A 92 -13.46 0.53 1.54
CA ILE A 92 -12.39 1.19 0.76
C ILE A 92 -12.76 2.63 0.41
N GLU A 93 -14.03 2.94 0.13
CA GLU A 93 -14.47 4.31 -0.11
C GLU A 93 -14.24 5.23 1.11
N SER A 94 -14.52 4.72 2.31
CA SER A 94 -14.30 5.46 3.54
C SER A 94 -12.84 5.51 3.96
N HIS A 95 -12.08 4.42 3.72
CA HIS A 95 -10.70 4.28 4.13
C HIS A 95 -9.73 5.06 3.24
N SER A 96 -10.03 5.19 1.94
CA SER A 96 -9.24 5.96 0.98
C SER A 96 -9.04 7.42 1.40
N LYS A 97 -10.00 8.01 2.11
CA LYS A 97 -9.93 9.38 2.65
C LYS A 97 -8.93 9.54 3.81
N LYS A 98 -8.44 8.44 4.39
CA LYS A 98 -7.58 8.42 5.60
C LYS A 98 -6.14 8.02 5.30
N VAL A 99 -5.85 7.63 4.07
CA VAL A 99 -4.52 7.15 3.67
C VAL A 99 -4.02 7.92 2.44
N ALA A 100 -2.72 7.78 2.14
CA ALA A 100 -2.18 8.38 0.92
C ALA A 100 -2.84 7.77 -0.33
N ALA A 101 -3.06 8.57 -1.37
CA ALA A 101 -3.72 8.16 -2.61
C ALA A 101 -3.12 6.87 -3.19
N THR A 102 -1.79 6.78 -3.27
CA THR A 102 -1.08 5.57 -3.75
C THR A 102 -1.37 4.32 -2.92
N THR A 103 -1.63 4.47 -1.61
CA THR A 103 -2.01 3.34 -0.74
C THR A 103 -3.48 2.96 -0.97
N ALA A 104 -4.35 3.97 -1.13
CA ALA A 104 -5.76 3.75 -1.44
C ALA A 104 -5.93 3.00 -2.78
N ASP A 105 -5.23 3.44 -3.82
CA ASP A 105 -5.25 2.81 -5.15
C ASP A 105 -4.74 1.36 -5.09
N GLN A 106 -3.69 1.11 -4.32
CA GLN A 106 -3.16 -0.22 -4.13
C GLN A 106 -4.14 -1.14 -3.40
N TYR A 107 -4.81 -0.64 -2.34
CA TYR A 107 -5.82 -1.39 -1.62
C TYR A 107 -7.03 -1.69 -2.50
N ARG A 108 -7.53 -0.69 -3.22
CA ARG A 108 -8.62 -0.84 -4.20
C ARG A 108 -8.27 -1.92 -5.22
N ARG A 109 -7.09 -1.86 -5.82
CA ARG A 109 -6.64 -2.86 -6.80
C ARG A 109 -6.60 -4.27 -6.23
N TYR A 110 -6.11 -4.47 -5.00
CA TYR A 110 -6.11 -5.81 -4.37
C TYR A 110 -7.53 -6.31 -4.12
N LEU A 111 -8.42 -5.44 -3.65
CA LEU A 111 -9.81 -5.81 -3.39
C LEU A 111 -10.54 -6.16 -4.69
N GLU A 112 -10.51 -5.28 -5.69
CA GLU A 112 -11.26 -5.42 -6.93
C GLU A 112 -10.76 -6.59 -7.81
N LEU A 113 -9.44 -6.82 -7.83
CA LEU A 113 -8.86 -7.80 -8.73
C LEU A 113 -9.14 -9.26 -8.29
N ARG A 114 -9.15 -9.54 -6.97
CA ARG A 114 -9.22 -10.91 -6.48
C ARG A 114 -10.13 -11.13 -5.28
N VAL A 115 -10.12 -10.21 -4.30
CA VAL A 115 -10.84 -10.42 -3.03
C VAL A 115 -12.35 -10.35 -3.25
N ILE A 116 -12.82 -9.26 -3.87
CA ILE A 116 -14.25 -9.06 -4.15
C ILE A 116 -14.81 -10.15 -5.06
N PRO A 117 -14.16 -10.54 -6.19
CA PRO A 117 -14.63 -11.66 -7.00
C PRO A 117 -14.78 -12.96 -6.21
N PHE A 118 -13.80 -13.30 -5.37
CA PHE A 118 -13.86 -14.52 -4.54
C PHE A 118 -15.06 -14.50 -3.58
N PHE A 119 -15.22 -13.43 -2.79
CA PHE A 119 -16.33 -13.36 -1.83
C PHE A 119 -17.69 -13.23 -2.52
N LYS A 120 -17.73 -12.63 -3.71
CA LYS A 120 -18.96 -12.59 -4.52
C LYS A 120 -19.44 -13.97 -4.98
N GLU A 121 -18.54 -14.89 -5.26
CA GLU A 121 -18.88 -16.28 -5.56
C GLU A 121 -19.32 -17.04 -4.31
N LEU A 122 -18.72 -16.72 -3.17
CA LEU A 122 -18.97 -17.40 -1.90
C LEU A 122 -20.29 -16.97 -1.23
N HIS A 123 -20.78 -15.74 -1.49
CA HIS A 123 -22.02 -15.18 -0.94
C HIS A 123 -22.11 -15.26 0.59
N VAL A 124 -21.02 -14.97 1.31
CA VAL A 124 -20.95 -15.04 2.76
C VAL A 124 -21.19 -13.66 3.39
N LYS A 125 -21.94 -13.63 4.51
CA LYS A 125 -22.19 -12.40 5.27
C LYS A 125 -21.04 -12.06 6.21
N MET A 126 -20.89 -10.77 6.51
CA MET A 126 -19.84 -10.28 7.42
C MET A 126 -19.84 -10.96 8.79
N LYS A 127 -21.02 -11.26 9.35
CA LYS A 127 -21.16 -11.94 10.64
C LYS A 127 -20.82 -13.44 10.61
N GLU A 128 -20.77 -14.04 9.43
CA GLU A 128 -20.61 -15.48 9.20
C GLU A 128 -19.20 -15.85 8.76
N VAL A 129 -18.40 -14.86 8.28
CA VAL A 129 -17.06 -15.12 7.78
C VAL A 129 -16.14 -15.59 8.92
N THR A 130 -15.41 -16.66 8.68
CA THR A 130 -14.45 -17.29 9.60
C THR A 130 -13.04 -17.33 9.00
N GLY A 131 -12.09 -17.90 9.71
CA GLY A 131 -10.73 -18.15 9.21
C GLY A 131 -10.69 -19.11 8.04
N ASP A 132 -11.68 -19.99 7.91
CA ASP A 132 -11.72 -21.01 6.85
C ASP A 132 -11.96 -20.37 5.48
N GLU A 133 -12.88 -19.41 5.36
CA GLU A 133 -13.10 -18.67 4.11
C GLU A 133 -11.86 -17.84 3.73
N ILE A 134 -11.16 -17.31 4.73
CA ILE A 134 -9.91 -16.58 4.49
C ILE A 134 -8.81 -17.54 4.02
N ASN A 135 -8.71 -18.75 4.60
CA ASN A 135 -7.76 -19.77 4.14
C ASN A 135 -8.09 -20.24 2.72
N ALA A 136 -9.36 -20.49 2.42
CA ALA A 136 -9.81 -20.83 1.07
C ALA A 136 -9.42 -19.75 0.05
N PHE A 137 -9.56 -18.46 0.40
CA PHE A 137 -9.05 -17.37 -0.44
C PHE A 137 -7.53 -17.45 -0.65
N TYR A 138 -6.74 -17.76 0.39
CA TYR A 138 -5.28 -17.89 0.22
C TYR A 138 -4.91 -19.08 -0.68
N GLU A 139 -5.66 -20.16 -0.63
CA GLU A 139 -5.47 -21.31 -1.54
C GLU A 139 -5.68 -20.90 -3.01
N THR A 140 -6.66 -20.04 -3.32
CA THR A 140 -6.79 -19.52 -4.69
C THR A 140 -5.58 -18.70 -5.12
N LEU A 141 -4.98 -17.91 -4.23
CA LEU A 141 -3.76 -17.14 -4.54
C LEU A 141 -2.57 -18.07 -4.82
N VAL A 142 -2.48 -19.20 -4.10
CA VAL A 142 -1.44 -20.22 -4.34
C VAL A 142 -1.68 -20.92 -5.67
N ALA A 143 -2.90 -21.32 -5.98
CA ALA A 143 -3.28 -21.95 -7.25
C ALA A 143 -2.95 -21.06 -8.45
N ASP A 144 -3.13 -19.73 -8.31
CA ASP A 144 -2.77 -18.72 -9.29
C ASP A 144 -1.24 -18.44 -9.37
N GLY A 145 -0.42 -19.17 -8.62
CA GLY A 145 1.04 -19.04 -8.64
C GLY A 145 1.59 -17.78 -7.98
N LEU A 146 0.82 -17.09 -7.12
CA LEU A 146 1.32 -15.90 -6.42
C LEU A 146 2.37 -16.27 -5.37
N LYS A 147 3.50 -15.54 -5.40
CA LYS A 147 4.54 -15.68 -4.38
C LYS A 147 4.03 -15.25 -2.99
N GLY A 148 4.54 -15.85 -1.92
CA GLY A 148 4.13 -15.56 -0.55
C GLY A 148 4.20 -14.08 -0.16
N THR A 149 5.17 -13.32 -0.69
CA THR A 149 5.24 -11.86 -0.50
C THR A 149 4.03 -11.12 -1.09
N SER A 150 3.49 -11.60 -2.21
CA SER A 150 2.26 -11.05 -2.82
C SER A 150 1.03 -11.46 -2.01
N GLN A 151 0.97 -12.71 -1.57
CA GLN A 151 -0.12 -13.20 -0.72
C GLN A 151 -0.20 -12.41 0.61
N GLN A 152 0.96 -12.08 1.23
CA GLN A 152 1.01 -11.25 2.44
C GLN A 152 0.45 -9.83 2.25
N ARG A 153 0.47 -9.29 1.03
CA ARG A 153 -0.17 -7.99 0.73
C ARG A 153 -1.69 -8.10 0.78
N TYR A 154 -2.26 -9.15 0.21
CA TYR A 154 -3.70 -9.44 0.31
C TYR A 154 -4.11 -9.67 1.77
N HIS A 155 -3.34 -10.49 2.52
CA HIS A 155 -3.53 -10.67 3.95
C HIS A 155 -3.55 -9.32 4.69
N GLY A 156 -2.60 -8.42 4.42
CA GLY A 156 -2.52 -7.11 5.06
C GLY A 156 -3.75 -6.23 4.81
N VAL A 157 -4.29 -6.22 3.59
CA VAL A 157 -5.50 -5.46 3.25
C VAL A 157 -6.72 -6.04 3.94
N LEU A 158 -6.93 -7.37 3.86
CA LEU A 158 -8.03 -8.06 4.54
C LEU A 158 -7.95 -7.86 6.06
N HIS A 159 -6.78 -8.10 6.66
CA HIS A 159 -6.57 -7.89 8.10
C HIS A 159 -6.96 -6.46 8.52
N LYS A 160 -6.60 -5.46 7.72
CA LYS A 160 -6.93 -4.07 8.00
C LYS A 160 -8.43 -3.81 7.91
N ALA A 161 -9.11 -4.32 6.88
CA ALA A 161 -10.55 -4.14 6.69
C ALA A 161 -11.36 -4.81 7.80
N PHE A 162 -11.06 -6.06 8.13
CA PHE A 162 -11.75 -6.79 9.20
C PHE A 162 -11.40 -6.26 10.60
N LYS A 163 -10.17 -5.78 10.82
CA LYS A 163 -9.82 -5.07 12.05
C LYS A 163 -10.63 -3.78 12.25
N ASP A 164 -10.90 -3.05 11.19
CA ASP A 164 -11.76 -1.87 11.25
C ASP A 164 -13.24 -2.27 11.49
N ALA A 165 -13.71 -3.38 10.91
CA ALA A 165 -15.03 -3.96 11.22
C ALA A 165 -15.17 -4.35 12.70
N MET A 166 -14.17 -5.01 13.26
CA MET A 166 -14.13 -5.39 14.67
C MET A 166 -14.11 -4.14 15.57
N LYS A 167 -13.32 -3.12 15.28
CA LYS A 167 -13.31 -1.85 16.02
C LYS A 167 -14.65 -1.13 16.00
N ARG A 168 -15.37 -1.21 14.90
CA ARG A 168 -16.75 -0.68 14.76
C ARG A 168 -17.81 -1.58 15.41
N ARG A 169 -17.41 -2.73 15.96
CA ARG A 169 -18.29 -3.75 16.56
C ARG A 169 -19.31 -4.33 15.55
N ILE A 170 -18.94 -4.43 14.28
CA ILE A 170 -19.72 -5.09 13.23
C ILE A 170 -19.58 -6.61 13.38
N ILE A 171 -18.37 -7.07 13.67
CA ILE A 171 -18.02 -8.47 13.96
C ILE A 171 -17.32 -8.55 15.31
N PRO A 172 -17.41 -9.67 16.02
CA PRO A 172 -16.79 -9.83 17.34
C PRO A 172 -15.28 -10.01 17.26
N ASN A 173 -14.79 -10.71 16.25
CA ASN A 173 -13.38 -11.09 16.06
C ASN A 173 -12.95 -10.79 14.63
N ASN A 174 -11.64 -10.67 14.42
CA ASN A 174 -11.08 -10.55 13.08
C ASN A 174 -10.81 -11.95 12.50
N PRO A 175 -11.54 -12.42 11.48
CA PRO A 175 -11.35 -13.77 10.92
C PRO A 175 -9.96 -13.98 10.31
N VAL A 176 -9.28 -12.91 9.88
CA VAL A 176 -7.92 -12.99 9.31
C VAL A 176 -6.88 -13.35 10.38
N GLU A 177 -7.15 -13.07 11.67
CA GLU A 177 -6.27 -13.49 12.78
C GLU A 177 -6.43 -14.99 13.11
N GLN A 178 -7.51 -15.63 12.65
CA GLN A 178 -7.76 -17.06 12.81
C GLN A 178 -7.25 -17.88 11.62
N ALA A 179 -6.93 -17.22 10.50
CA ALA A 179 -6.44 -17.85 9.29
C ALA A 179 -4.91 -18.06 9.33
N ASP A 180 -4.44 -19.03 8.55
CA ASP A 180 -3.02 -19.31 8.38
C ASP A 180 -2.34 -18.20 7.59
N ARG A 181 -1.52 -17.41 8.27
CA ARG A 181 -0.81 -16.30 7.62
C ARG A 181 0.13 -16.81 6.53
N PRO A 182 0.00 -16.32 5.27
CA PRO A 182 0.90 -16.71 4.19
C PRO A 182 2.37 -16.46 4.55
N ARG A 183 3.23 -17.47 4.35
CA ARG A 183 4.66 -17.34 4.59
C ARG A 183 5.35 -16.71 3.38
N SER A 184 6.30 -15.82 3.61
CA SER A 184 7.17 -15.31 2.57
C SER A 184 8.60 -15.69 2.86
N VAL A 185 9.30 -16.11 1.83
CA VAL A 185 10.77 -16.23 1.90
C VAL A 185 11.32 -14.81 1.76
N PRO A 186 12.15 -14.35 2.69
CA PRO A 186 12.82 -13.07 2.56
C PRO A 186 13.57 -13.00 1.23
N TYR A 187 13.37 -11.92 0.50
CA TYR A 187 14.14 -11.68 -0.71
C TYR A 187 15.55 -11.27 -0.30
N ILE A 188 16.52 -12.08 -0.64
CA ILE A 188 17.95 -11.74 -0.55
C ILE A 188 18.28 -11.01 -1.85
N GLY A 189 18.38 -9.68 -1.77
CA GLY A 189 18.73 -8.84 -2.92
C GLY A 189 20.18 -9.11 -3.33
N GLU A 190 20.39 -9.30 -4.62
CA GLU A 190 21.73 -9.26 -5.17
C GLU A 190 22.22 -7.81 -5.24
N TYR A 191 23.49 -7.59 -5.02
CA TYR A 191 24.13 -6.27 -5.09
C TYR A 191 25.42 -6.36 -5.90
N TYR A 192 25.86 -5.22 -6.38
CA TYR A 192 27.10 -5.06 -7.12
C TYR A 192 28.27 -4.73 -6.19
N THR A 193 29.41 -5.33 -6.49
CA THR A 193 30.72 -4.95 -5.95
C THR A 193 31.17 -3.61 -6.54
N ALA A 194 32.24 -3.02 -5.96
CA ALA A 194 32.83 -1.79 -6.49
C ALA A 194 33.23 -1.91 -7.96
N THR A 195 33.79 -3.05 -8.36
CA THR A 195 34.20 -3.32 -9.74
C THR A 195 32.99 -3.42 -10.68
N GLU A 196 31.92 -4.08 -10.27
CA GLU A 196 30.68 -4.16 -11.06
C GLU A 196 30.00 -2.82 -11.21
N ILE A 197 30.01 -1.97 -10.15
CA ILE A 197 29.47 -0.61 -10.23
C ILE A 197 30.32 0.24 -11.20
N LYS A 198 31.65 0.16 -11.15
CA LYS A 198 32.51 0.88 -12.10
C LYS A 198 32.18 0.49 -13.55
N LYS A 199 32.06 -0.81 -13.81
CA LYS A 199 31.70 -1.32 -15.13
C LYS A 199 30.32 -0.85 -15.57
N LEU A 200 29.31 -0.85 -14.65
CA LEU A 200 27.98 -0.32 -14.94
C LEU A 200 28.04 1.16 -15.33
N LEU A 201 28.75 1.99 -14.56
CA LEU A 201 28.87 3.42 -14.84
C LEU A 201 29.58 3.71 -16.18
N GLU A 202 30.54 2.85 -16.55
CA GLU A 202 31.22 2.95 -17.84
C GLU A 202 30.28 2.66 -18.99
N VAL A 203 29.58 1.53 -19.00
CA VAL A 203 28.65 1.14 -20.09
C VAL A 203 27.41 2.02 -20.16
N ALA A 204 26.99 2.59 -19.04
CA ALA A 204 25.82 3.47 -18.99
C ALA A 204 26.13 4.93 -19.35
N ARG A 205 27.40 5.32 -19.59
CA ARG A 205 27.82 6.71 -19.70
C ARG A 205 27.08 7.54 -20.75
N ASN A 206 26.68 6.90 -21.83
CA ASN A 206 25.98 7.55 -22.95
C ASN A 206 24.45 7.31 -22.90
N GLU A 207 23.96 6.69 -21.86
CA GLU A 207 22.53 6.41 -21.67
C GLU A 207 21.81 7.64 -21.11
N ASP A 208 20.57 7.80 -21.48
CA ASP A 208 19.72 8.93 -21.04
C ASP A 208 19.48 8.95 -19.53
N ILE A 209 19.49 7.77 -18.88
CA ILE A 209 19.37 7.64 -17.42
C ILE A 209 20.70 7.54 -16.68
N TYR A 210 21.83 7.88 -17.36
CA TYR A 210 23.17 7.79 -16.73
C TYR A 210 23.26 8.53 -15.39
N LEU A 211 22.80 9.78 -15.36
CA LEU A 211 22.82 10.60 -14.15
C LEU A 211 22.01 9.98 -13.02
N VAL A 212 20.86 9.39 -13.34
CA VAL A 212 20.01 8.69 -12.38
C VAL A 212 20.74 7.48 -11.78
N ILE A 213 21.44 6.70 -12.62
CA ILE A 213 22.27 5.56 -12.21
C ILE A 213 23.44 6.04 -11.33
N ALA A 214 24.17 7.04 -11.77
CA ALA A 214 25.35 7.57 -11.08
C ALA A 214 24.99 8.10 -9.68
N LEU A 215 23.97 8.92 -9.56
CA LEU A 215 23.51 9.46 -8.29
C LEU A 215 22.99 8.35 -7.36
N THR A 216 22.30 7.35 -7.90
CA THR A 216 21.81 6.24 -7.10
C THR A 216 22.94 5.34 -6.61
N ALA A 217 23.93 5.06 -7.45
CA ALA A 217 25.11 4.27 -7.08
C ALA A 217 25.97 4.95 -5.99
N HIS A 218 26.13 6.28 -6.05
CA HIS A 218 26.94 7.03 -5.09
C HIS A 218 26.23 7.29 -3.76
N TYR A 219 24.96 7.67 -3.81
CA TYR A 219 24.23 8.14 -2.61
C TYR A 219 23.22 7.15 -2.07
N GLY A 220 22.96 6.06 -2.78
CA GLY A 220 21.92 5.09 -2.39
C GLY A 220 20.52 5.71 -2.36
N LEU A 221 20.23 6.71 -3.21
CA LEU A 221 18.93 7.36 -3.28
C LEU A 221 17.85 6.35 -3.70
N ARG A 222 16.63 6.49 -3.13
CA ARG A 222 15.47 5.76 -3.67
C ARG A 222 15.15 6.26 -5.08
N ARG A 223 14.58 5.40 -5.93
CA ARG A 223 14.19 5.80 -7.31
C ARG A 223 13.36 7.09 -7.33
N SER A 224 12.39 7.21 -6.42
CA SER A 224 11.58 8.43 -6.30
C SER A 224 12.35 9.66 -5.81
N GLU A 225 13.39 9.48 -5.00
CA GLU A 225 14.23 10.56 -4.47
C GLU A 225 15.18 11.10 -5.53
N VAL A 226 15.87 10.23 -6.28
CA VAL A 226 16.77 10.65 -7.34
C VAL A 226 16.02 11.37 -8.46
N LEU A 227 14.83 10.90 -8.85
CA LEU A 227 13.99 11.57 -9.83
C LEU A 227 13.40 12.89 -9.31
N GLY A 228 13.23 13.00 -7.99
CA GLY A 228 12.73 14.20 -7.32
C GLY A 228 13.82 15.19 -6.92
N LEU A 229 15.09 14.93 -7.23
CA LEU A 229 16.17 15.87 -6.89
C LEU A 229 16.02 17.14 -7.69
N LYS A 230 16.07 18.30 -7.02
CA LYS A 230 15.95 19.64 -7.61
C LYS A 230 17.26 20.41 -7.54
N TRP A 231 17.50 21.27 -8.49
CA TRP A 231 18.66 22.19 -8.48
C TRP A 231 18.64 23.10 -7.26
N SER A 232 17.50 23.59 -6.86
CA SER A 232 17.28 24.38 -5.64
C SER A 232 17.60 23.64 -4.33
N ALA A 233 17.74 22.31 -4.37
CA ALA A 233 18.11 21.47 -3.23
C ALA A 233 19.61 21.11 -3.20
N ILE A 234 20.41 21.63 -4.13
CA ILE A 234 21.87 21.44 -4.18
C ILE A 234 22.57 22.74 -3.81
N ASP A 235 23.29 22.71 -2.70
CA ASP A 235 24.17 23.77 -2.27
C ASP A 235 25.57 23.49 -2.82
N PHE A 236 25.96 24.18 -3.91
CA PHE A 236 27.26 24.05 -4.54
C PHE A 236 28.39 24.78 -3.78
N GLU A 237 28.05 25.75 -2.92
CA GLU A 237 29.04 26.49 -2.11
C GLU A 237 29.33 25.72 -0.81
N GLY A 238 28.28 25.23 -0.14
CA GLY A 238 28.42 24.44 1.06
C GLY A 238 28.68 22.94 0.81
N ASP A 239 28.80 22.52 -0.45
CA ASP A 239 29.00 21.11 -0.86
C ASP A 239 28.00 20.14 -0.25
N MET A 240 26.69 20.45 -0.36
CA MET A 240 25.62 19.66 0.20
C MET A 240 24.50 19.37 -0.79
N ILE A 241 23.91 18.14 -0.68
CA ILE A 241 22.69 17.75 -1.38
C ILE A 241 21.59 17.53 -0.33
N HIS A 242 20.46 18.22 -0.48
CA HIS A 242 19.31 18.08 0.38
C HIS A 242 18.25 17.18 -0.28
N VAL A 243 18.06 15.98 0.26
CA VAL A 243 17.01 15.06 -0.21
C VAL A 243 15.70 15.46 0.45
N ARG A 244 14.81 16.15 -0.29
CA ARG A 244 13.54 16.72 0.22
C ARG A 244 12.36 16.42 -0.67
N HIS A 245 12.57 16.08 -1.93
CA HIS A 245 11.54 15.94 -2.93
C HIS A 245 11.50 14.49 -3.45
N LYS A 246 10.39 14.11 -4.06
CA LYS A 246 10.23 12.80 -4.70
C LYS A 246 9.34 12.93 -5.94
N VAL A 247 9.57 12.06 -6.93
CA VAL A 247 8.68 11.88 -8.09
C VAL A 247 8.03 10.51 -7.99
N LEU A 248 6.70 10.44 -8.15
CA LEU A 248 5.93 9.23 -8.22
C LEU A 248 5.24 9.11 -9.57
N GLY A 249 5.02 7.89 -10.03
CA GLY A 249 4.17 7.64 -11.20
C GLY A 249 2.70 7.71 -10.81
N THR A 250 1.91 8.37 -11.65
CA THR A 250 0.44 8.32 -11.61
C THR A 250 -0.07 7.86 -12.98
N PRO A 251 -1.37 7.51 -13.12
CA PRO A 251 -1.93 7.17 -14.44
C PRO A 251 -1.76 8.29 -15.48
N GLU A 252 -1.72 9.55 -15.03
CA GLU A 252 -1.57 10.72 -15.89
C GLU A 252 -0.09 11.07 -16.17
N GLY A 253 0.86 10.36 -15.57
CA GLY A 253 2.31 10.58 -15.75
C GLY A 253 3.06 10.80 -14.43
N PRO A 254 4.36 11.20 -14.51
CA PRO A 254 5.17 11.45 -13.33
C PRO A 254 4.76 12.76 -12.65
N VAL A 255 4.62 12.73 -11.32
CA VAL A 255 4.27 13.91 -10.51
C VAL A 255 5.29 14.09 -9.39
N GLY A 256 5.77 15.34 -9.26
CA GLY A 256 6.66 15.75 -8.18
C GLY A 256 5.91 16.09 -6.90
N TYR A 257 6.50 15.69 -5.77
CA TYR A 257 5.97 15.98 -4.43
C TYR A 257 7.07 16.61 -3.57
N ASP A 258 6.75 17.71 -2.91
CA ASP A 258 7.67 18.45 -2.03
C ASP A 258 7.61 17.94 -0.57
N VAL A 259 6.75 16.94 -0.29
CA VAL A 259 6.59 16.37 1.04
C VAL A 259 7.06 14.92 1.07
N MET A 260 8.03 14.64 1.94
CA MET A 260 8.48 13.29 2.23
C MET A 260 7.60 12.63 3.30
N LYS A 261 7.43 11.31 3.23
CA LYS A 261 6.52 10.55 4.10
C LYS A 261 6.90 10.59 5.59
N THR A 262 8.19 10.80 5.90
CA THR A 262 8.73 10.80 7.28
C THR A 262 9.82 11.84 7.44
N VAL A 263 10.02 12.35 8.65
CA VAL A 263 11.10 13.28 9.00
C VAL A 263 12.47 12.67 8.69
N SER A 264 12.66 11.35 8.91
CA SER A 264 13.91 10.63 8.59
C SER A 264 14.23 10.55 7.09
N SER A 265 13.27 10.86 6.23
CA SER A 265 13.49 10.94 4.78
C SER A 265 14.14 12.27 4.36
N HIS A 266 14.03 13.32 5.17
CA HIS A 266 14.76 14.57 4.98
C HIS A 266 16.17 14.41 5.49
N ARG A 267 17.15 14.48 4.61
CA ARG A 267 18.57 14.37 4.96
C ARG A 267 19.43 15.23 4.06
N ALA A 268 20.56 15.65 4.59
CA ALA A 268 21.62 16.31 3.85
C ALA A 268 22.77 15.33 3.66
N LEU A 269 23.31 15.29 2.46
CA LEU A 269 24.43 14.42 2.04
C LEU A 269 25.54 15.31 1.52
N GLY A 270 26.80 14.97 1.85
CA GLY A 270 27.96 15.69 1.31
C GLY A 270 28.04 15.52 -0.20
N LEU A 271 28.27 16.61 -0.91
CA LEU A 271 28.47 16.63 -2.36
C LEU A 271 29.91 16.34 -2.69
N SER A 272 30.22 15.14 -3.21
CA SER A 272 31.59 14.81 -3.60
C SER A 272 32.05 15.60 -4.83
N PRO A 273 33.37 15.88 -4.98
CA PRO A 273 33.89 16.63 -6.14
C PRO A 273 33.51 15.99 -7.48
N ALA A 274 33.55 14.67 -7.58
CA ALA A 274 33.19 13.94 -8.79
C ALA A 274 31.73 14.14 -9.19
N ILE A 275 30.82 14.07 -8.23
CA ILE A 275 29.37 14.27 -8.47
C ILE A 275 29.08 15.77 -8.70
N LYS A 276 29.80 16.69 -8.01
CA LYS A 276 29.69 18.12 -8.26
C LYS A 276 30.01 18.46 -9.72
N ALA A 277 31.12 17.93 -10.25
CA ALA A 277 31.50 18.11 -11.65
C ALA A 277 30.41 17.53 -12.60
N LEU A 278 29.90 16.33 -12.35
CA LEU A 278 28.87 15.71 -13.16
C LEU A 278 27.54 16.52 -13.14
N LEU A 279 27.17 17.08 -12.01
CA LEU A 279 25.97 17.91 -11.88
C LEU A 279 26.14 19.26 -12.62
N LEU A 280 27.30 19.89 -12.53
CA LEU A 280 27.56 21.12 -13.25
C LEU A 280 27.54 20.90 -14.78
N GLU A 281 28.14 19.81 -15.26
CA GLU A 281 28.07 19.39 -16.67
C GLU A 281 26.61 19.17 -17.11
N GLU A 282 25.82 18.47 -16.35
CA GLU A 282 24.41 18.24 -16.70
C GLU A 282 23.58 19.52 -16.68
N ARG A 283 23.84 20.42 -15.75
CA ARG A 283 23.18 21.74 -15.70
C ARG A 283 23.43 22.54 -16.96
N GLU A 284 24.64 22.49 -17.49
CA GLU A 284 24.96 23.15 -18.75
C GLU A 284 24.32 22.45 -19.96
N LYS A 285 24.33 21.10 -19.99
CA LYS A 285 23.63 20.34 -21.02
C LYS A 285 22.13 20.64 -21.05
N GLN A 286 21.48 20.79 -19.90
CA GLN A 286 20.07 21.17 -19.83
C GLN A 286 19.83 22.58 -20.38
N ARG A 287 20.69 23.52 -20.07
CA ARG A 287 20.63 24.90 -20.62
C ARG A 287 20.79 24.93 -22.15
N GLU A 288 21.75 24.18 -22.67
CA GLU A 288 21.95 24.03 -24.10
C GLU A 288 20.76 23.41 -24.82
N ARG A 289 20.22 22.30 -24.28
CA ARG A 289 18.99 21.66 -24.79
C ARG A 289 17.82 22.63 -24.81
N ALA A 290 17.63 23.40 -23.75
CA ALA A 290 16.56 24.39 -23.65
C ALA A 290 16.70 25.52 -24.69
N LYS A 291 17.96 25.94 -25.04
CA LYS A 291 18.21 26.90 -26.10
C LYS A 291 17.90 26.33 -27.49
N VAL A 292 18.38 25.10 -27.77
CA VAL A 292 18.22 24.45 -29.07
C VAL A 292 16.74 24.13 -29.35
N LEU A 293 16.02 23.57 -28.38
CA LEU A 293 14.63 23.13 -28.53
C LEU A 293 13.61 24.28 -28.39
N GLY A 294 14.02 25.41 -27.82
CA GLY A 294 13.15 26.59 -27.69
C GLY A 294 11.83 26.28 -26.98
N ASN A 295 10.71 26.43 -27.73
CA ASN A 295 9.37 26.17 -27.19
C ASN A 295 9.03 24.70 -27.07
N ALA A 296 9.79 23.80 -27.68
CA ALA A 296 9.59 22.35 -27.53
C ALA A 296 10.18 21.80 -26.21
N TYR A 297 11.01 22.57 -25.51
CA TYR A 297 11.59 22.19 -24.24
C TYR A 297 10.60 22.45 -23.10
N CYS A 298 10.33 21.44 -22.26
CA CYS A 298 9.48 21.57 -21.08
C CYS A 298 10.17 22.41 -20.00
N ARG A 299 9.65 23.62 -19.77
CA ARG A 299 10.20 24.55 -18.76
C ARG A 299 9.53 24.38 -17.39
N LYS A 300 8.39 23.67 -17.33
CA LYS A 300 7.67 23.40 -16.08
C LYS A 300 8.53 22.64 -15.08
N ASP A 301 9.35 21.72 -15.56
CA ASP A 301 10.15 20.82 -14.74
C ASP A 301 11.62 21.25 -14.64
N ALA A 302 11.96 22.48 -15.08
CA ALA A 302 13.34 22.95 -15.20
C ALA A 302 14.16 22.98 -13.90
N ASP A 303 13.52 22.93 -12.71
CA ASP A 303 14.22 22.83 -11.42
C ASP A 303 14.67 21.38 -11.10
N TYR A 304 14.21 20.38 -11.86
CA TYR A 304 14.63 19.00 -11.60
C TYR A 304 15.98 18.68 -12.26
N VAL A 305 16.79 17.88 -11.54
CA VAL A 305 18.14 17.48 -11.98
C VAL A 305 18.09 16.38 -13.04
N CYS A 306 17.19 15.41 -12.88
CA CYS A 306 17.08 14.24 -13.75
C CYS A 306 15.89 14.41 -14.72
N LEU A 307 16.17 14.92 -15.91
CA LEU A 307 15.18 15.16 -16.98
C LEU A 307 15.57 14.41 -18.25
N ASN A 308 14.55 14.09 -19.07
CA ASN A 308 14.77 13.57 -20.42
C ASN A 308 15.27 14.67 -21.38
N ALA A 309 15.51 14.31 -22.62
CA ALA A 309 16.02 15.25 -23.64
C ALA A 309 15.06 16.43 -23.89
N LEU A 310 13.77 16.27 -23.67
CA LEU A 310 12.74 17.30 -23.84
C LEU A 310 12.53 18.17 -22.58
N GLY A 311 13.28 17.94 -21.51
CA GLY A 311 13.12 18.65 -20.24
C GLY A 311 11.97 18.16 -19.36
N GLU A 312 11.45 16.94 -19.59
CA GLU A 312 10.35 16.36 -18.85
C GLU A 312 10.85 15.38 -17.79
N LEU A 313 10.06 15.17 -16.75
CA LEU A 313 10.32 14.16 -15.73
C LEU A 313 10.31 12.75 -16.31
N PHE A 314 11.28 11.93 -15.95
CA PHE A 314 11.22 10.49 -16.23
C PHE A 314 10.09 9.83 -15.45
N THR A 315 9.35 8.93 -16.10
CA THR A 315 8.46 8.04 -15.36
C THR A 315 9.29 7.01 -14.56
N PRO A 316 8.92 6.70 -13.32
CA PRO A 316 9.65 5.73 -12.51
C PRO A 316 9.79 4.35 -13.18
N ASP A 317 8.80 3.93 -13.94
CA ASP A 317 8.82 2.64 -14.63
C ASP A 317 9.75 2.64 -15.85
N TYR A 318 9.81 3.76 -16.58
CA TYR A 318 10.80 3.93 -17.66
C TYR A 318 12.22 3.70 -17.14
N VAL A 319 12.59 4.36 -16.03
CA VAL A 319 13.93 4.22 -15.44
C VAL A 319 14.23 2.76 -15.07
N SER A 320 13.27 2.04 -14.45
CA SER A 320 13.49 0.63 -14.08
C SER A 320 13.64 -0.28 -15.30
N ASN A 321 12.80 -0.08 -16.33
CA ASN A 321 12.82 -0.88 -17.57
C ASN A 321 14.09 -0.58 -18.39
N ARG A 322 14.48 0.71 -18.51
CA ARG A 322 15.69 1.10 -19.21
C ARG A 322 16.94 0.56 -18.52
N PHE A 323 16.99 0.62 -17.19
CA PHE A 323 18.07 0.04 -16.41
C PHE A 323 18.22 -1.47 -16.67
N ALA A 324 17.12 -2.24 -16.59
CA ALA A 324 17.14 -3.68 -16.88
C ALA A 324 17.61 -3.96 -18.33
N THR A 325 17.21 -3.12 -19.29
CA THR A 325 17.65 -3.21 -20.69
C THR A 325 19.16 -2.97 -20.81
N ILE A 326 19.70 -1.95 -20.17
CA ILE A 326 21.15 -1.66 -20.16
C ILE A 326 21.94 -2.84 -19.61
N LEU A 327 21.51 -3.43 -18.50
CA LEU A 327 22.17 -4.59 -17.92
C LEU A 327 22.18 -5.77 -18.90
N LYS A 328 21.04 -6.07 -19.51
CA LYS A 328 20.89 -7.17 -20.47
C LYS A 328 21.75 -6.98 -21.72
N GLN A 329 21.75 -5.78 -22.30
CA GLN A 329 22.48 -5.45 -23.53
C GLN A 329 24.01 -5.53 -23.33
N ASN A 330 24.51 -5.27 -22.12
CA ASN A 330 25.93 -5.27 -21.81
C ASN A 330 26.40 -6.55 -21.08
N GLY A 331 25.54 -7.59 -20.98
CA GLY A 331 25.89 -8.84 -20.32
C GLY A 331 26.23 -8.69 -18.83
N LEU A 332 25.65 -7.67 -18.17
CA LEU A 332 25.86 -7.45 -16.75
C LEU A 332 24.91 -8.34 -15.93
N LYS A 333 25.34 -8.69 -14.74
CA LYS A 333 24.50 -9.41 -13.76
C LYS A 333 23.19 -8.67 -13.55
N HIS A 334 22.08 -9.39 -13.59
CA HIS A 334 20.76 -8.77 -13.38
C HIS A 334 20.55 -8.41 -11.92
N ILE A 335 20.36 -7.12 -11.66
CA ILE A 335 19.87 -6.58 -10.38
C ILE A 335 18.70 -5.63 -10.67
N ARG A 336 17.83 -5.40 -9.69
CA ARG A 336 16.79 -4.38 -9.82
C ARG A 336 17.40 -2.99 -9.62
N PHE A 337 16.80 -1.96 -10.17
CA PHE A 337 17.25 -0.58 -9.95
C PHE A 337 17.40 -0.21 -8.46
N HIS A 338 16.48 -0.71 -7.61
CA HIS A 338 16.56 -0.49 -6.16
C HIS A 338 17.77 -1.17 -5.50
N ASP A 339 18.30 -2.22 -6.11
CA ASP A 339 19.45 -2.95 -5.57
C ASP A 339 20.76 -2.17 -5.74
N LEU A 340 20.82 -1.10 -6.56
CA LEU A 340 21.91 -0.13 -6.53
C LEU A 340 22.05 0.56 -5.18
N ARG A 341 20.94 0.82 -4.51
CA ARG A 341 20.95 1.33 -3.13
C ARG A 341 21.52 0.32 -2.15
N HIS A 342 21.22 -0.97 -2.34
CA HIS A 342 21.84 -2.05 -1.56
C HIS A 342 23.34 -2.16 -1.86
N SER A 343 23.73 -1.97 -3.11
CA SER A 343 25.14 -1.94 -3.52
C SER A 343 25.90 -0.78 -2.84
N CYS A 344 25.33 0.43 -2.85
CA CYS A 344 25.90 1.58 -2.12
C CYS A 344 26.06 1.28 -0.62
N ALA A 345 25.04 0.70 0.02
CA ALA A 345 25.09 0.31 1.42
C ALA A 345 26.19 -0.72 1.70
N SER A 346 26.29 -1.75 0.86
CA SER A 346 27.31 -2.81 0.99
C SER A 346 28.73 -2.26 0.80
N LEU A 347 28.94 -1.28 -0.09
CA LEU A 347 30.22 -0.58 -0.24
C LEU A 347 30.61 0.18 1.03
N LEU A 348 29.65 0.91 1.63
CA LEU A 348 29.92 1.64 2.88
C LEU A 348 30.26 0.68 4.03
N VAL A 349 29.57 -0.47 4.10
CA VAL A 349 29.89 -1.54 5.05
C VAL A 349 31.29 -2.08 4.84
N ALA A 350 31.68 -2.41 3.60
CA ALA A 350 32.98 -2.93 3.25
C ALA A 350 34.12 -1.93 3.55
N GLN A 351 33.81 -0.62 3.58
CA GLN A 351 34.75 0.44 3.99
C GLN A 351 34.74 0.71 5.49
N GLY A 352 34.07 -0.11 6.31
CA GLY A 352 34.06 0.03 7.76
C GLY A 352 33.23 1.21 8.30
N VAL A 353 32.35 1.80 7.48
CA VAL A 353 31.50 2.91 7.93
C VAL A 353 30.50 2.42 8.96
N GLN A 354 30.39 3.12 10.09
CA GLN A 354 29.48 2.76 11.17
C GLN A 354 28.01 2.62 10.70
N MET A 355 27.34 1.57 11.15
CA MET A 355 25.94 1.25 10.78
C MET A 355 24.98 2.44 10.98
N LYS A 356 25.17 3.22 12.04
CA LYS A 356 24.35 4.38 12.34
C LYS A 356 24.49 5.47 11.27
N LEU A 357 25.71 5.71 10.78
CA LEU A 357 25.95 6.64 9.70
C LEU A 357 25.34 6.16 8.38
N ILE A 358 25.47 4.84 8.08
CA ILE A 358 24.85 4.23 6.90
C ILE A 358 23.32 4.36 6.96
N GLN A 359 22.71 4.12 8.12
CA GLN A 359 21.28 4.33 8.34
C GLN A 359 20.86 5.78 8.02
N GLN A 360 21.60 6.75 8.53
CA GLN A 360 21.35 8.18 8.29
C GLN A 360 21.56 8.54 6.83
N TRP A 361 22.67 8.11 6.23
CA TRP A 361 23.00 8.31 4.82
C TRP A 361 21.88 7.85 3.89
N LEU A 362 21.42 6.64 4.11
CA LEU A 362 20.34 6.05 3.32
C LEU A 362 18.96 6.61 3.69
N GLY A 363 18.75 7.14 4.88
CA GLY A 363 17.43 7.55 5.39
C GLY A 363 16.51 6.34 5.65
N HIS A 364 17.03 5.30 6.32
CA HIS A 364 16.23 4.19 6.78
C HIS A 364 15.56 4.53 8.11
N SER A 365 14.23 4.46 8.15
CA SER A 365 13.45 4.69 9.37
C SER A 365 13.66 3.60 10.43
N ASN A 366 14.04 2.38 10.01
CA ASN A 366 14.32 1.25 10.88
C ASN A 366 15.74 0.71 10.63
N ILE A 367 16.49 0.55 11.71
CA ILE A 367 17.85 0.01 11.67
C ILE A 367 17.91 -1.45 11.19
N SER A 368 16.83 -2.24 11.40
CA SER A 368 16.75 -3.61 10.91
C SER A 368 16.87 -3.70 9.39
N THR A 369 16.40 -2.67 8.66
CA THR A 369 16.56 -2.60 7.20
C THR A 369 18.02 -2.47 6.79
N THR A 370 18.84 -1.77 7.59
CA THR A 370 20.28 -1.67 7.37
C THR A 370 20.98 -2.92 7.87
N ALA A 371 20.55 -3.48 9.01
CA ALA A 371 21.14 -4.70 9.60
C ALA A 371 21.01 -5.92 8.68
N ASN A 372 19.92 -6.05 7.94
CA ASN A 372 19.74 -7.12 6.95
C ASN A 372 20.80 -7.12 5.83
N ILE A 373 21.47 -5.99 5.59
CA ILE A 373 22.59 -5.89 4.64
C ILE A 373 23.85 -6.50 5.23
N TYR A 374 23.98 -6.46 6.58
CA TYR A 374 25.10 -7.06 7.31
C TYR A 374 24.96 -8.57 7.54
N SER A 375 23.80 -9.19 7.31
CA SER A 375 23.61 -10.64 7.50
C SER A 375 24.49 -11.50 6.58
N HIS A 376 25.19 -10.89 5.64
CA HIS A 376 26.17 -11.48 4.75
C HIS A 376 27.60 -11.12 5.12
N VAL A 377 27.86 -10.76 6.42
CA VAL A 377 29.22 -10.50 6.92
C VAL A 377 30.04 -11.77 6.77
N ASP A 378 31.00 -11.70 5.89
CA ASP A 378 31.91 -12.70 5.46
C ASP A 378 32.80 -13.23 6.63
N ALA A 379 33.31 -14.45 6.52
CA ALA A 379 34.28 -15.05 7.46
C ALA A 379 35.50 -14.12 7.67
N ALA A 380 35.92 -13.35 6.68
CA ALA A 380 36.95 -12.32 6.77
C ALA A 380 36.68 -11.26 7.84
N SER A 381 35.42 -10.84 7.98
CA SER A 381 35.03 -9.81 8.98
C SER A 381 35.03 -10.35 10.40
N THR A 382 34.73 -11.65 10.59
CA THR A 382 34.84 -12.32 11.90
C THR A 382 36.30 -12.48 12.31
N PHE A 383 37.18 -12.76 11.34
CA PHE A 383 38.63 -12.82 11.58
C PHE A 383 39.19 -11.42 11.95
N GLN A 384 38.73 -10.37 11.25
CA GLN A 384 39.11 -8.99 11.58
C GLN A 384 38.70 -8.61 13.00
N CYS A 385 37.51 -9.02 13.45
CA CYS A 385 37.07 -8.80 14.83
C CYS A 385 38.00 -9.49 15.83
N ALA A 386 38.43 -10.72 15.57
CA ALA A 386 39.36 -11.43 16.44
C ALA A 386 40.70 -10.69 16.53
N MET A 387 41.29 -10.28 15.39
CA MET A 387 42.54 -9.53 15.35
C MET A 387 42.43 -8.20 16.10
N THR A 388 41.32 -7.47 15.95
CA THR A 388 41.08 -6.19 16.67
C THR A 388 41.03 -6.42 18.20
N ILE A 389 40.44 -7.53 18.65
CA ILE A 389 40.42 -7.89 20.07
C ILE A 389 41.82 -8.24 20.57
N ASP A 390 42.55 -9.02 19.79
CA ASP A 390 43.95 -9.42 20.12
C ASP A 390 44.84 -8.17 20.23
N GLU A 391 44.75 -7.24 19.30
CA GLU A 391 45.45 -5.95 19.35
C GLU A 391 45.04 -5.12 20.58
N ALA A 392 43.75 -5.04 20.88
CA ALA A 392 43.23 -4.27 22.02
C ALA A 392 43.64 -4.89 23.38
N LEU A 393 43.84 -6.18 23.43
CA LEU A 393 44.24 -6.93 24.63
C LEU A 393 45.76 -7.14 24.74
N GLY A 394 46.53 -6.66 23.75
CA GLY A 394 48.00 -6.86 23.73
C GLY A 394 48.45 -8.31 23.57
N ALA A 395 47.62 -9.17 22.97
CA ALA A 395 47.88 -10.59 22.80
C ALA A 395 48.90 -10.92 21.67
N GLY A 396 49.53 -9.91 21.08
CA GLY A 396 50.45 -9.97 19.95
C GLY A 396 51.89 -9.56 20.25
N GLU A 397 52.28 -9.34 21.53
CA GLU A 397 53.65 -9.11 21.96
C GLU A 397 54.28 -10.31 22.58
#